data_3899c53bf3c9063a88c39cfee7fcf358
#
_entry.id   3899c53bf3c9063a88c39cfee7fcf358
#
_cell.length_a   1.000
_cell.length_b   1.000
_cell.length_c   1.000
_cell.angle_alpha   90.00
_cell.angle_beta   90.00
_cell.angle_gamma   90.00
#
_symmetry.space_group_name_H-M   'P 1'
#
loop_
_entity.id
_entity.type
_entity.pdbx_description
1 polymer ?
#
loop_
_entity_poly.entity_id
_entity_poly.type
_entity_poly.pdbx_seq_one_letter_code
_entity_poly.pdbx_strand_id
1 'polypeptide(L)'
;GIYKDYTCAAVYDVTDPANPREAGVISQSGQYHTMRVKDGYVYLVSDFYTYYDSSVSNESDYIPQIQGSLLRAEDIYMPQGTTGSQHTVISAFALSDPTEKLQTKAIFGNAGMCYVSENNIYITEEYYGKSETENIQTSIRKIAYDKGTLDAVGQTKIDGVLNDSFSIDEYNGYLRIAATVIPSDYNNRIMPVPYVEEGGSDVIVEDEVAVDNASIETNALYVLDENLEMTGSIQNLAKEETIHSARFMGDIGYFVTFKQIDPLFSVDLSDPSNPKIIGELKIPGFSDYLHPYGDGKLLGIGLSVDEEGMTTEGVKLSMFDISDPANVKEMSTYVLENVLSTDAGYNYKAVFADAEKNLFGFMAYGDSIEYKMFTYDEAEGFKEVFSNCLLYTSPSPR
;
A
#
# COMPACT_ATOMS: atom_id res chain seq x y z
N GLY A 1 10.47 11.44 -29.97
CA GLY A 1 11.47 10.59 -29.28
C GLY A 1 10.80 9.90 -28.14
N ILE A 2 11.16 8.63 -27.89
CA ILE A 2 10.70 7.87 -26.75
C ILE A 2 11.52 8.36 -25.53
N TYR A 3 10.82 8.79 -24.48
CA TYR A 3 11.44 9.11 -23.20
C TYR A 3 11.75 7.79 -22.50
N LYS A 4 12.98 7.69 -21.96
CA LYS A 4 13.42 6.55 -21.18
C LYS A 4 13.78 7.01 -19.78
N ASP A 5 13.12 6.43 -18.79
CA ASP A 5 13.42 6.68 -17.39
C ASP A 5 14.49 5.71 -16.91
N TYR A 6 15.40 6.22 -16.11
CA TYR A 6 16.43 5.44 -15.42
C TYR A 6 16.46 5.82 -13.95
N THR A 7 16.52 4.79 -13.12
CA THR A 7 16.74 4.95 -11.68
C THR A 7 18.22 4.75 -11.38
N CYS A 8 18.80 5.65 -10.61
CA CYS A 8 20.19 5.58 -10.18
C CYS A 8 20.28 5.51 -8.66
N ALA A 9 21.05 4.55 -8.14
CA ALA A 9 21.44 4.50 -6.74
C ALA A 9 22.91 4.90 -6.61
N ALA A 10 23.17 6.07 -6.01
CA ALA A 10 24.51 6.57 -5.73
C ALA A 10 24.90 6.26 -4.28
N VAL A 11 26.08 5.72 -4.08
CA VAL A 11 26.66 5.44 -2.77
C VAL A 11 27.77 6.44 -2.48
N TYR A 12 27.71 7.03 -1.29
CA TYR A 12 28.71 7.99 -0.84
C TYR A 12 29.46 7.48 0.40
N ASP A 13 30.78 7.63 0.40
CA ASP A 13 31.58 7.54 1.61
C ASP A 13 31.41 8.85 2.41
N VAL A 14 30.86 8.75 3.59
CA VAL A 14 30.60 9.84 4.53
C VAL A 14 31.47 9.75 5.79
N THR A 15 32.59 9.05 5.74
CA THR A 15 33.57 8.95 6.84
C THR A 15 34.02 10.36 7.28
N ASP A 16 34.16 11.28 6.33
CA ASP A 16 34.25 12.73 6.58
C ASP A 16 32.95 13.40 6.09
N PRO A 17 31.98 13.67 7.00
CA PRO A 17 30.69 14.25 6.61
C PRO A 17 30.79 15.65 5.97
N ALA A 18 31.89 16.36 6.19
CA ALA A 18 32.14 17.68 5.57
C ALA A 18 32.58 17.56 4.11
N ASN A 19 33.09 16.38 3.70
CA ASN A 19 33.61 16.10 2.37
C ASN A 19 33.14 14.73 1.88
N PRO A 20 31.85 14.52 1.62
CA PRO A 20 31.33 13.24 1.13
C PRO A 20 31.92 12.92 -0.24
N ARG A 21 32.28 11.66 -0.48
CA ARG A 21 32.87 11.19 -1.74
C ARG A 21 31.97 10.12 -2.35
N GLU A 22 31.62 10.27 -3.63
CA GLU A 22 30.92 9.23 -4.36
C GLU A 22 31.82 7.99 -4.47
N ALA A 23 31.27 6.86 -3.97
CA ALA A 23 31.94 5.55 -4.03
C ALA A 23 31.55 4.81 -5.31
N GLY A 24 30.36 5.03 -5.83
CA GLY A 24 29.88 4.45 -7.09
C GLY A 24 28.40 4.69 -7.31
N VAL A 25 27.95 4.35 -8.54
CA VAL A 25 26.55 4.50 -8.98
C VAL A 25 26.14 3.25 -9.75
N ILE A 26 24.99 2.69 -9.40
CA ILE A 26 24.29 1.70 -10.21
C ILE A 26 23.08 2.37 -10.87
N SER A 27 22.93 2.18 -12.18
CA SER A 27 21.79 2.64 -12.95
C SER A 27 21.01 1.49 -13.56
N GLN A 28 19.69 1.58 -13.54
CA GLN A 28 18.80 0.60 -14.19
C GLN A 28 17.60 1.29 -14.85
N SER A 29 17.05 0.62 -15.88
CA SER A 29 15.86 1.12 -16.59
C SER A 29 14.66 1.22 -15.67
N GLY A 30 13.82 2.23 -15.90
CA GLY A 30 12.53 2.42 -15.25
C GLY A 30 12.56 3.48 -14.15
N GLN A 31 11.36 3.80 -13.67
CA GLN A 31 11.13 4.74 -12.58
C GLN A 31 11.41 4.06 -11.22
N TYR A 32 11.91 4.82 -10.26
CA TYR A 32 12.15 4.33 -8.91
C TYR A 32 10.84 3.85 -8.26
N HIS A 33 10.86 2.62 -7.78
CA HIS A 33 9.78 2.05 -7.00
C HIS A 33 10.14 2.03 -5.50
N THR A 34 11.16 1.25 -5.14
CA THR A 34 11.64 1.14 -3.76
C THR A 34 13.09 0.67 -3.70
N MET A 35 13.67 0.72 -2.50
CA MET A 35 15.03 0.24 -2.25
C MET A 35 15.12 -0.36 -0.84
N ARG A 36 15.85 -1.44 -0.72
CA ARG A 36 16.18 -2.09 0.57
C ARG A 36 17.67 -2.20 0.74
N VAL A 37 18.15 -1.84 1.94
CA VAL A 37 19.52 -2.12 2.36
C VAL A 37 19.48 -3.16 3.46
N LYS A 38 20.24 -4.25 3.28
CA LYS A 38 20.36 -5.34 4.25
C LYS A 38 21.78 -5.90 4.23
N ASP A 39 22.41 -6.00 5.40
CA ASP A 39 23.72 -6.64 5.61
C ASP A 39 24.81 -6.16 4.64
N GLY A 40 24.82 -4.86 4.29
CA GLY A 40 25.79 -4.27 3.38
C GLY A 40 25.47 -4.47 1.90
N TYR A 41 24.29 -4.99 1.56
CA TYR A 41 23.79 -5.12 0.19
C TYR A 41 22.60 -4.22 -0.06
N VAL A 42 22.49 -3.72 -1.27
CA VAL A 42 21.38 -2.90 -1.75
C VAL A 42 20.58 -3.68 -2.76
N TYR A 43 19.28 -3.63 -2.64
CA TYR A 43 18.29 -4.17 -3.56
C TYR A 43 17.46 -3.01 -4.08
N LEU A 44 17.70 -2.64 -5.34
CA LEU A 44 17.01 -1.51 -6.01
C LEU A 44 15.91 -2.05 -6.89
N VAL A 45 14.70 -1.52 -6.71
CA VAL A 45 13.51 -1.90 -7.49
C VAL A 45 13.05 -0.71 -8.32
N SER A 46 12.79 -0.94 -9.62
CA SER A 46 12.23 0.04 -10.54
C SER A 46 11.18 -0.56 -11.45
N ASP A 47 10.29 0.29 -11.97
CA ASP A 47 9.24 -0.08 -12.91
C ASP A 47 9.57 0.44 -14.30
N PHE A 48 9.85 -0.48 -15.22
CA PHE A 48 10.22 -0.18 -16.60
C PHE A 48 9.03 -0.46 -17.53
N TYR A 49 8.49 0.61 -18.12
CA TYR A 49 7.37 0.52 -19.05
C TYR A 49 7.84 0.23 -20.47
N THR A 50 7.20 -0.75 -21.12
CA THR A 50 7.45 -1.10 -22.51
C THR A 50 6.47 -0.37 -23.40
N TYR A 51 6.99 0.21 -24.47
CA TYR A 51 6.15 0.89 -25.48
C TYR A 51 5.85 -0.04 -26.63
N TYR A 52 4.58 -0.36 -26.84
CA TYR A 52 4.11 -1.12 -28.00
C TYR A 52 3.72 -0.17 -29.14
N ASP A 53 4.72 0.37 -29.82
CA ASP A 53 4.50 1.11 -31.07
C ASP A 53 5.21 0.36 -32.20
N SER A 54 4.59 0.33 -33.39
CA SER A 54 5.20 -0.22 -34.61
C SER A 54 6.49 0.49 -35.01
N SER A 55 6.83 1.62 -34.41
CA SER A 55 8.09 2.36 -34.56
C SER A 55 9.19 1.90 -33.61
N VAL A 56 8.91 0.99 -32.65
CA VAL A 56 9.89 0.43 -31.71
C VAL A 56 10.90 -0.40 -32.50
N SER A 57 12.12 0.09 -32.60
CA SER A 57 13.20 -0.54 -33.36
C SER A 57 14.39 -0.99 -32.50
N ASN A 58 14.47 -0.50 -31.26
CA ASN A 58 15.59 -0.78 -30.39
C ASN A 58 15.18 -1.77 -29.29
N GLU A 59 16.00 -2.78 -29.05
CA GLU A 59 15.77 -3.78 -27.99
C GLU A 59 15.65 -3.12 -26.61
N SER A 60 16.34 -2.01 -26.35
CA SER A 60 16.25 -1.24 -25.12
C SER A 60 14.91 -0.53 -24.89
N ASP A 61 13.99 -0.59 -25.84
CA ASP A 61 12.63 -0.02 -25.69
C ASP A 61 11.69 -1.02 -25.01
N TYR A 62 12.05 -2.32 -25.01
CA TYR A 62 11.25 -3.39 -24.39
C TYR A 62 12.06 -4.36 -23.53
N ILE A 63 13.39 -4.31 -23.55
CA ILE A 63 14.28 -5.07 -22.66
C ILE A 63 14.93 -4.11 -21.68
N PRO A 64 14.80 -4.30 -20.37
CA PRO A 64 15.45 -3.45 -19.36
C PRO A 64 16.97 -3.48 -19.50
N GLN A 65 17.61 -2.38 -19.12
CA GLN A 65 19.06 -2.22 -19.06
C GLN A 65 19.54 -2.01 -17.62
N ILE A 66 20.70 -2.55 -17.31
CA ILE A 66 21.47 -2.28 -16.09
C ILE A 66 22.87 -1.83 -16.51
N GLN A 67 23.31 -0.66 -16.05
CA GLN A 67 24.61 -0.09 -16.43
C GLN A 67 24.81 -0.05 -17.97
N GLY A 68 23.73 0.31 -18.69
CA GLY A 68 23.74 0.39 -20.16
C GLY A 68 23.71 -0.95 -20.89
N SER A 69 23.72 -2.09 -20.20
CA SER A 69 23.67 -3.43 -20.82
C SER A 69 22.26 -4.01 -20.70
N LEU A 70 21.75 -4.59 -21.80
CA LEU A 70 20.47 -5.29 -21.83
C LEU A 70 20.46 -6.49 -20.87
N LEU A 71 19.34 -6.75 -20.21
CA LEU A 71 19.14 -7.98 -19.46
C LEU A 71 19.14 -9.18 -20.40
N ARG A 72 19.68 -10.30 -19.91
CA ARG A 72 19.62 -11.57 -20.62
C ARG A 72 18.24 -12.21 -20.44
N ALA A 73 17.80 -13.01 -21.41
CA ALA A 73 16.49 -13.67 -21.36
C ALA A 73 16.31 -14.55 -20.10
N GLU A 74 17.39 -15.18 -19.60
CA GLU A 74 17.39 -16.00 -18.38
C GLU A 74 17.17 -15.20 -17.08
N ASP A 75 17.34 -13.89 -17.12
CA ASP A 75 17.12 -12.98 -16.01
C ASP A 75 15.72 -12.32 -16.06
N ILE A 76 14.95 -12.61 -17.11
CA ILE A 76 13.59 -12.08 -17.29
C ILE A 76 12.58 -13.21 -17.05
N TYR A 77 11.78 -13.04 -16.01
CA TYR A 77 10.68 -13.93 -15.71
C TYR A 77 9.39 -13.41 -16.38
N MET A 78 8.77 -14.26 -17.21
CA MET A 78 7.48 -13.96 -17.84
C MET A 78 6.41 -14.90 -17.26
N PRO A 79 5.57 -14.42 -16.34
CA PRO A 79 4.52 -15.22 -15.76
C PRO A 79 3.51 -15.67 -16.81
N GLN A 80 3.00 -16.89 -16.68
CA GLN A 80 1.99 -17.43 -17.60
C GLN A 80 0.70 -16.62 -17.50
N GLY A 81 0.19 -16.17 -18.64
CA GLY A 81 -1.09 -15.47 -18.72
C GLY A 81 -1.03 -13.98 -18.37
N THR A 82 0.17 -13.43 -18.13
CA THR A 82 0.30 -11.96 -17.96
C THR A 82 0.04 -11.24 -19.29
N THR A 83 -0.63 -10.08 -19.20
CA THR A 83 -0.92 -9.19 -20.34
C THR A 83 -0.32 -7.80 -20.12
N GLY A 84 0.60 -7.69 -19.17
CA GLY A 84 1.19 -6.42 -18.76
C GLY A 84 2.04 -5.75 -19.85
N SER A 85 2.41 -4.51 -19.57
CA SER A 85 3.25 -3.68 -20.43
C SER A 85 4.46 -3.11 -19.70
N GLN A 86 4.85 -3.70 -18.57
CA GLN A 86 6.00 -3.24 -17.80
C GLN A 86 6.82 -4.40 -17.26
N HIS A 87 8.03 -4.08 -16.79
CA HIS A 87 8.86 -4.98 -16.02
C HIS A 87 9.12 -4.35 -14.65
N THR A 88 8.95 -5.12 -13.59
CA THR A 88 9.56 -4.79 -12.31
C THR A 88 10.97 -5.31 -12.31
N VAL A 89 11.94 -4.41 -12.27
CA VAL A 89 13.37 -4.71 -12.33
C VAL A 89 13.96 -4.63 -10.94
N ILE A 90 14.64 -5.70 -10.50
CA ILE A 90 15.31 -5.75 -9.21
C ILE A 90 16.79 -6.00 -9.45
N SER A 91 17.66 -5.10 -9.02
CA SER A 91 19.12 -5.33 -9.03
C SER A 91 19.69 -5.32 -7.63
N ALA A 92 20.65 -6.21 -7.41
CA ALA A 92 21.41 -6.32 -6.18
C ALA A 92 22.88 -5.93 -6.40
N PHE A 93 23.45 -5.18 -5.46
CA PHE A 93 24.86 -4.82 -5.43
C PHE A 93 25.38 -4.66 -3.99
N ALA A 94 26.69 -4.74 -3.80
CA ALA A 94 27.30 -4.56 -2.48
C ALA A 94 27.63 -3.08 -2.23
N LEU A 95 27.41 -2.57 -1.02
CA LEU A 95 27.87 -1.23 -0.62
C LEU A 95 29.41 -1.11 -0.65
N SER A 96 30.14 -2.23 -0.49
CA SER A 96 31.59 -2.27 -0.56
C SER A 96 32.14 -2.15 -1.99
N ASP A 97 31.31 -2.45 -3.00
CA ASP A 97 31.63 -2.27 -4.42
C ASP A 97 30.36 -1.84 -5.18
N PRO A 98 29.97 -0.54 -5.07
CA PRO A 98 28.75 -0.04 -5.68
C PRO A 98 28.89 0.30 -7.17
N THR A 99 29.91 -0.23 -7.84
CA THR A 99 30.15 -0.06 -9.30
C THR A 99 29.72 -1.28 -10.08
N GLU A 100 29.58 -2.44 -9.41
CA GLU A 100 29.30 -3.73 -10.02
C GLU A 100 27.97 -4.31 -9.49
N LYS A 101 27.06 -4.67 -10.40
CA LYS A 101 25.87 -5.45 -10.03
C LYS A 101 26.26 -6.89 -9.71
N LEU A 102 25.65 -7.47 -8.69
CA LEU A 102 25.81 -8.88 -8.34
C LEU A 102 24.81 -9.73 -9.12
N GLN A 103 23.52 -9.41 -8.98
CA GLN A 103 22.45 -10.12 -9.67
C GLN A 103 21.35 -9.15 -10.08
N THR A 104 20.61 -9.50 -11.12
CA THR A 104 19.43 -8.76 -11.55
C THR A 104 18.34 -9.73 -11.96
N LYS A 105 17.10 -9.42 -11.64
CA LYS A 105 15.90 -10.10 -12.14
C LYS A 105 14.90 -9.06 -12.63
N ALA A 106 14.19 -9.40 -13.69
CA ALA A 106 13.04 -8.62 -14.16
C ALA A 106 11.82 -9.53 -14.23
N ILE A 107 10.67 -9.01 -13.81
CA ILE A 107 9.39 -9.71 -13.86
C ILE A 107 8.48 -8.91 -14.76
N PHE A 108 8.04 -9.54 -15.87
CA PHE A 108 7.09 -8.93 -16.78
C PHE A 108 5.67 -9.02 -16.24
N GLY A 109 4.91 -7.92 -16.31
CA GLY A 109 3.51 -7.84 -15.84
C GLY A 109 3.07 -6.38 -15.68
N ASN A 110 2.00 -6.18 -14.93
CA ASN A 110 1.58 -4.87 -14.44
C ASN A 110 1.80 -4.86 -12.92
N ALA A 111 3.01 -4.50 -12.48
CA ALA A 111 3.30 -4.46 -11.06
C ALA A 111 2.41 -3.43 -10.36
N GLY A 112 1.76 -3.86 -9.30
CA GLY A 112 1.04 -2.99 -8.39
C GLY A 112 1.94 -2.60 -7.22
N MET A 113 1.86 -3.37 -6.14
CA MET A 113 2.57 -3.10 -4.90
C MET A 113 3.84 -3.95 -4.79
N CYS A 114 4.87 -3.38 -4.18
CA CYS A 114 6.09 -4.10 -3.77
C CYS A 114 6.19 -4.06 -2.24
N TYR A 115 6.07 -5.20 -1.60
CA TYR A 115 6.32 -5.37 -0.18
C TYR A 115 7.66 -6.08 0.05
N VAL A 116 8.48 -5.54 0.95
CA VAL A 116 9.79 -6.09 1.27
C VAL A 116 9.84 -6.49 2.75
N SER A 117 9.87 -7.77 3.00
CA SER A 117 10.06 -8.35 4.33
C SER A 117 11.56 -8.46 4.68
N GLU A 118 11.88 -9.18 5.74
CA GLU A 118 13.27 -9.40 6.13
C GLU A 118 14.04 -10.22 5.09
N ASN A 119 13.41 -11.23 4.47
CA ASN A 119 14.10 -12.18 3.59
C ASN A 119 13.48 -12.29 2.19
N ASN A 120 12.32 -11.65 1.95
CA ASN A 120 11.59 -11.80 0.72
C ASN A 120 11.09 -10.45 0.17
N ILE A 121 11.03 -10.37 -1.15
CA ILE A 121 10.36 -9.30 -1.89
C ILE A 121 9.10 -9.92 -2.50
N TYR A 122 7.96 -9.29 -2.22
CA TYR A 122 6.67 -9.67 -2.78
C TYR A 122 6.22 -8.61 -3.77
N ILE A 123 5.92 -9.04 -4.99
CA ILE A 123 5.40 -8.19 -6.06
C ILE A 123 3.97 -8.62 -6.34
N THR A 124 3.04 -7.68 -6.25
CA THR A 124 1.62 -7.94 -6.52
C THR A 124 1.23 -7.44 -7.90
N GLU A 125 0.22 -8.05 -8.49
CA GLU A 125 -0.39 -7.62 -9.74
C GLU A 125 -1.89 -7.94 -9.71
N GLU A 126 -2.72 -6.95 -9.99
CA GLU A 126 -4.17 -7.13 -10.05
C GLU A 126 -4.59 -7.72 -11.39
N TYR A 127 -5.50 -8.69 -11.34
CA TYR A 127 -6.11 -9.34 -12.49
C TYR A 127 -7.62 -9.14 -12.47
N TYR A 128 -8.08 -8.48 -13.50
CA TYR A 128 -9.50 -8.37 -13.76
C TYR A 128 -10.00 -9.63 -14.48
N GLY A 129 -10.97 -10.34 -13.88
CA GLY A 129 -11.53 -11.58 -14.41
C GLY A 129 -12.08 -11.40 -15.82
N LYS A 130 -12.07 -12.49 -16.59
CA LYS A 130 -12.61 -12.52 -17.96
C LYS A 130 -14.11 -12.76 -18.01
N SER A 131 -14.74 -13.12 -16.89
CA SER A 131 -16.17 -13.37 -16.76
C SER A 131 -16.77 -12.52 -15.65
N GLU A 132 -18.03 -12.14 -15.79
CA GLU A 132 -18.79 -11.35 -14.83
C GLU A 132 -19.00 -12.08 -13.47
N THR A 133 -18.64 -13.35 -13.37
CA THR A 133 -18.80 -14.17 -12.17
C THR A 133 -17.50 -14.39 -11.40
N GLU A 134 -16.38 -13.89 -11.88
CA GLU A 134 -15.08 -13.99 -11.20
C GLU A 134 -14.83 -12.76 -10.34
N ASN A 135 -14.16 -12.90 -9.22
CA ASN A 135 -13.67 -11.78 -8.43
C ASN A 135 -12.44 -11.17 -9.10
N ILE A 136 -12.17 -9.89 -8.81
CA ILE A 136 -10.86 -9.31 -9.08
C ILE A 136 -9.85 -10.07 -8.20
N GLN A 137 -8.73 -10.47 -8.78
CA GLN A 137 -7.70 -11.26 -8.10
C GLN A 137 -6.40 -10.48 -8.00
N THR A 138 -5.65 -10.74 -6.94
CA THR A 138 -4.25 -10.29 -6.82
C THR A 138 -3.32 -11.48 -6.96
N SER A 139 -2.43 -11.43 -7.95
CA SER A 139 -1.28 -12.32 -8.07
C SER A 139 -0.17 -11.84 -7.15
N ILE A 140 0.48 -12.76 -6.46
CA ILE A 140 1.58 -12.50 -5.53
C ILE A 140 2.77 -13.33 -5.97
N ARG A 141 3.91 -12.66 -6.21
CA ARG A 141 5.17 -13.29 -6.62
C ARG A 141 6.21 -13.08 -5.53
N LYS A 142 6.81 -14.16 -5.07
CA LYS A 142 7.80 -14.19 -4.00
C LYS A 142 9.21 -14.35 -4.58
N ILE A 143 10.10 -13.45 -4.20
CA ILE A 143 11.52 -13.47 -4.55
C ILE A 143 12.28 -13.45 -3.23
N ALA A 144 13.01 -14.51 -2.93
CA ALA A 144 13.95 -14.53 -1.81
C ALA A 144 15.20 -13.70 -2.15
N TYR A 145 15.73 -13.00 -1.14
CA TYR A 145 16.96 -12.23 -1.31
C TYR A 145 17.89 -12.37 -0.11
N ASP A 146 19.17 -12.63 -0.39
CA ASP A 146 20.21 -12.72 0.63
C ASP A 146 21.59 -12.42 0.00
N LYS A 147 22.42 -11.61 0.67
CA LYS A 147 23.81 -11.30 0.30
C LYS A 147 24.03 -11.04 -1.20
N GLY A 148 23.12 -10.30 -1.81
CA GLY A 148 23.17 -9.93 -3.22
C GLY A 148 22.60 -10.97 -4.18
N THR A 149 22.02 -12.08 -3.70
CA THR A 149 21.27 -13.03 -4.52
C THR A 149 19.79 -12.65 -4.62
N LEU A 150 19.13 -13.12 -5.68
CA LEU A 150 17.72 -12.94 -5.98
C LEU A 150 17.17 -14.23 -6.56
N ASP A 151 16.36 -14.96 -5.79
CA ASP A 151 15.82 -16.26 -6.18
C ASP A 151 14.29 -16.21 -6.27
N ALA A 152 13.72 -16.49 -7.44
CA ALA A 152 12.29 -16.64 -7.61
C ALA A 152 11.82 -17.90 -6.89
N VAL A 153 11.00 -17.74 -5.84
CA VAL A 153 10.52 -18.85 -5.00
C VAL A 153 9.22 -19.42 -5.55
N GLY A 154 8.24 -18.56 -5.86
CA GLY A 154 6.94 -19.01 -6.33
C GLY A 154 5.96 -17.86 -6.57
N GLN A 155 4.76 -18.24 -6.96
CA GLN A 155 3.64 -17.33 -7.13
C GLN A 155 2.32 -17.99 -6.75
N THR A 156 1.36 -17.17 -6.34
CA THR A 156 -0.02 -17.59 -6.07
C THR A 156 -0.99 -16.49 -6.48
N LYS A 157 -2.28 -16.76 -6.36
CA LYS A 157 -3.35 -15.78 -6.51
C LYS A 157 -4.33 -15.88 -5.35
N ILE A 158 -4.83 -14.73 -4.95
CA ILE A 158 -5.93 -14.60 -3.98
C ILE A 158 -7.05 -13.79 -4.61
N ASP A 159 -8.27 -13.96 -4.14
CA ASP A 159 -9.38 -13.08 -4.50
C ASP A 159 -9.26 -11.76 -3.74
N GLY A 160 -9.51 -10.65 -4.43
CA GLY A 160 -9.50 -9.30 -3.87
C GLY A 160 -8.27 -8.47 -4.22
N VAL A 161 -8.33 -7.21 -3.81
CA VAL A 161 -7.30 -6.18 -3.99
C VAL A 161 -6.75 -5.74 -2.64
N LEU A 162 -5.48 -5.35 -2.60
CA LEU A 162 -4.82 -4.84 -1.41
C LEU A 162 -4.91 -3.31 -1.41
N ASN A 163 -5.22 -2.72 -0.26
CA ASN A 163 -5.30 -1.26 -0.13
C ASN A 163 -3.92 -0.60 -0.23
N ASP A 164 -2.96 -1.10 0.54
CA ASP A 164 -1.60 -0.57 0.62
C ASP A 164 -0.59 -1.63 1.08
N SER A 165 0.67 -1.22 1.29
CA SER A 165 1.74 -2.12 1.72
C SER A 165 1.62 -2.62 3.16
N PHE A 166 0.70 -2.09 3.97
CA PHE A 166 0.38 -2.61 5.30
C PHE A 166 -0.71 -3.69 5.27
N SER A 167 -1.37 -3.84 4.13
CA SER A 167 -2.31 -4.93 3.87
C SER A 167 -1.63 -6.29 3.67
N ILE A 168 -0.30 -6.32 3.59
CA ILE A 168 0.53 -7.52 3.45
C ILE A 168 1.65 -7.52 4.47
N ASP A 169 1.91 -8.68 5.10
CA ASP A 169 2.93 -8.85 6.12
C ASP A 169 3.50 -10.27 6.13
N GLU A 170 4.80 -10.42 6.36
CA GLU A 170 5.43 -11.71 6.58
C GLU A 170 5.88 -11.84 8.04
N TYR A 171 5.35 -12.85 8.72
CA TYR A 171 5.66 -13.10 10.12
C TYR A 171 5.74 -14.61 10.41
N ASN A 172 6.80 -15.04 11.11
CA ASN A 172 7.04 -16.43 11.46
C ASN A 172 6.96 -17.43 10.29
N GLY A 173 7.38 -17.02 9.09
CA GLY A 173 7.36 -17.84 7.87
C GLY A 173 6.02 -17.87 7.14
N TYR A 174 5.01 -17.16 7.63
CA TYR A 174 3.70 -17.04 6.99
C TYR A 174 3.52 -15.66 6.38
N LEU A 175 2.90 -15.62 5.19
CA LEU A 175 2.46 -14.39 4.55
C LEU A 175 0.99 -14.15 4.90
N ARG A 176 0.70 -12.99 5.48
CA ARG A 176 -0.63 -12.57 5.94
C ARG A 176 -1.11 -11.42 5.07
N ILE A 177 -2.34 -11.50 4.59
CA ILE A 177 -2.86 -10.54 3.62
C ILE A 177 -4.29 -10.18 3.98
N ALA A 178 -4.57 -8.88 4.07
CA ALA A 178 -5.91 -8.32 4.15
C ALA A 178 -6.31 -7.76 2.78
N ALA A 179 -7.45 -8.17 2.25
CA ALA A 179 -7.89 -7.79 0.91
C ALA A 179 -9.38 -7.45 0.88
N THR A 180 -9.75 -6.47 0.05
CA THR A 180 -11.14 -6.23 -0.31
C THR A 180 -11.50 -7.07 -1.53
N VAL A 181 -12.46 -7.97 -1.39
CA VAL A 181 -12.93 -8.85 -2.45
C VAL A 181 -14.00 -8.13 -3.26
N ILE A 182 -13.66 -7.81 -4.49
CA ILE A 182 -14.51 -7.05 -5.41
C ILE A 182 -14.96 -7.97 -6.54
N PRO A 183 -16.28 -8.15 -6.72
CA PRO A 183 -16.80 -8.88 -7.87
C PRO A 183 -16.49 -8.16 -9.19
N SER A 184 -16.15 -8.88 -10.24
CA SER A 184 -15.77 -8.27 -11.53
C SER A 184 -16.93 -7.61 -12.28
N ASP A 185 -18.19 -7.91 -11.93
CA ASP A 185 -19.37 -7.24 -12.45
C ASP A 185 -19.63 -5.84 -11.84
N TYR A 186 -18.87 -5.48 -10.80
CA TYR A 186 -19.00 -4.21 -10.09
C TYR A 186 -18.88 -2.99 -11.03
N ASN A 187 -17.98 -3.03 -12.00
CA ASN A 187 -17.79 -1.94 -12.98
C ASN A 187 -18.88 -1.87 -14.06
N ASN A 188 -19.70 -2.91 -14.21
CA ASN A 188 -20.82 -2.92 -15.17
C ASN A 188 -22.13 -2.42 -14.57
N ARG A 189 -22.13 -2.00 -13.30
CA ARG A 189 -23.26 -1.27 -12.71
C ARG A 189 -23.35 0.12 -13.32
N ILE A 190 -23.96 0.20 -14.51
CA ILE A 190 -24.39 1.47 -15.08
C ILE A 190 -25.42 2.04 -14.10
N MET A 191 -25.04 3.04 -13.32
CA MET A 191 -26.02 3.87 -12.66
C MET A 191 -26.96 4.37 -13.78
N PRO A 192 -28.28 4.17 -13.67
CA PRO A 192 -29.20 4.74 -14.64
C PRO A 192 -29.01 6.27 -14.59
N VAL A 193 -28.37 6.80 -15.63
CA VAL A 193 -28.31 8.25 -15.82
C VAL A 193 -29.74 8.66 -16.14
N PRO A 194 -30.38 9.53 -15.36
CA PRO A 194 -31.70 10.02 -15.71
C PRO A 194 -31.62 10.70 -17.07
N TYR A 195 -32.19 10.08 -18.10
CA TYR A 195 -32.34 10.65 -19.41
C TYR A 195 -33.45 11.70 -19.31
N VAL A 196 -33.10 12.97 -19.41
CA VAL A 196 -34.05 14.04 -19.52
C VAL A 196 -34.37 14.19 -21.00
N GLU A 197 -35.52 13.67 -21.44
CA GLU A 197 -36.08 14.06 -22.75
C GLU A 197 -36.48 15.56 -22.71
N GLU A 198 -35.93 16.37 -23.59
CA GLU A 198 -36.40 17.73 -23.83
C GLU A 198 -37.86 17.67 -24.31
N GLY A 199 -38.81 17.93 -23.40
CA GLY A 199 -40.18 18.27 -23.81
C GLY A 199 -41.32 17.40 -23.29
N GLY A 200 -41.25 16.78 -22.16
CA GLY A 200 -42.40 16.02 -21.64
C GLY A 200 -42.38 15.76 -20.15
N SER A 201 -43.52 15.96 -19.53
CA SER A 201 -43.82 15.71 -18.09
C SER A 201 -43.13 14.50 -17.51
N ASP A 202 -42.61 14.67 -16.29
CA ASP A 202 -41.99 13.69 -15.41
C ASP A 202 -42.69 12.32 -15.43
N VAL A 203 -42.13 11.37 -16.16
CA VAL A 203 -42.41 9.96 -15.98
C VAL A 203 -41.20 9.39 -15.25
N ILE A 204 -41.30 9.30 -13.94
CA ILE A 204 -40.41 8.45 -13.16
C ILE A 204 -40.76 7.02 -13.58
N VAL A 205 -39.99 6.44 -14.47
CA VAL A 205 -39.96 5.00 -14.68
C VAL A 205 -39.07 4.47 -13.55
N GLU A 206 -39.68 4.13 -12.43
CA GLU A 206 -39.11 3.19 -11.48
C GLU A 206 -39.10 1.82 -12.17
N ASP A 207 -38.17 1.58 -13.08
CA ASP A 207 -37.74 0.22 -13.33
C ASP A 207 -36.99 -0.20 -12.07
N GLU A 208 -37.70 -0.87 -11.18
CA GLU A 208 -37.11 -1.79 -10.22
C GLU A 208 -36.36 -2.85 -11.07
N VAL A 209 -35.13 -2.53 -11.47
CA VAL A 209 -34.18 -3.60 -11.84
C VAL A 209 -34.03 -4.39 -10.56
N ALA A 210 -34.71 -5.53 -10.54
CA ALA A 210 -34.54 -6.50 -9.47
C ALA A 210 -33.04 -6.74 -9.33
N VAL A 211 -32.45 -6.22 -8.23
CA VAL A 211 -31.07 -6.51 -7.81
C VAL A 211 -31.11 -7.92 -7.21
N ASP A 212 -31.42 -8.90 -8.07
CA ASP A 212 -31.43 -10.30 -7.68
C ASP A 212 -29.98 -10.79 -7.78
N ASN A 213 -29.34 -11.00 -6.62
CA ASN A 213 -27.97 -11.53 -6.44
C ASN A 213 -26.81 -10.68 -7.00
N ALA A 214 -26.86 -9.37 -6.90
CA ALA A 214 -25.67 -8.58 -7.13
C ALA A 214 -24.56 -9.06 -6.16
N SER A 215 -23.45 -9.48 -6.71
CA SER A 215 -22.27 -9.84 -5.92
C SER A 215 -21.82 -8.62 -5.14
N ILE A 216 -21.74 -8.76 -3.82
CA ILE A 216 -21.50 -7.68 -2.86
C ILE A 216 -20.00 -7.68 -2.55
N GLU A 217 -19.39 -6.51 -2.44
CA GLU A 217 -18.06 -6.37 -1.88
C GLU A 217 -17.99 -6.96 -0.48
N THR A 218 -16.90 -7.66 -0.21
CA THR A 218 -16.59 -8.20 1.10
C THR A 218 -15.11 -8.06 1.37
N ASN A 219 -14.68 -8.39 2.59
CA ASN A 219 -13.26 -8.41 2.89
C ASN A 219 -12.82 -9.81 3.28
N ALA A 220 -11.54 -10.08 3.11
CA ALA A 220 -10.94 -11.35 3.45
C ALA A 220 -9.56 -11.15 4.08
N LEU A 221 -9.20 -12.08 4.96
CA LEU A 221 -7.86 -12.28 5.45
C LEU A 221 -7.36 -13.63 4.96
N TYR A 222 -6.17 -13.67 4.41
CA TYR A 222 -5.49 -14.87 3.94
C TYR A 222 -4.20 -15.09 4.71
N VAL A 223 -3.90 -16.34 5.03
CA VAL A 223 -2.62 -16.77 5.61
C VAL A 223 -2.04 -17.86 4.71
N LEU A 224 -0.87 -17.59 4.16
CA LEU A 224 -0.15 -18.49 3.25
C LEU A 224 1.15 -18.95 3.92
N ASP A 225 1.58 -20.17 3.63
CA ASP A 225 2.85 -20.71 4.10
C ASP A 225 4.06 -20.17 3.29
N GLU A 226 5.24 -20.68 3.59
CA GLU A 226 6.48 -20.31 2.90
C GLU A 226 6.48 -20.61 1.39
N ASN A 227 5.66 -21.59 0.94
CA ASN A 227 5.48 -21.97 -0.45
C ASN A 227 4.33 -21.22 -1.14
N LEU A 228 3.70 -20.27 -0.46
CA LEU A 228 2.50 -19.54 -0.87
C LEU A 228 1.26 -20.44 -1.00
N GLU A 229 1.20 -21.54 -0.25
CA GLU A 229 0.00 -22.38 -0.15
C GLU A 229 -0.93 -21.86 0.96
N MET A 230 -2.24 -21.87 0.69
CA MET A 230 -3.24 -21.38 1.65
C MET A 230 -3.26 -22.25 2.90
N THR A 231 -2.96 -21.66 4.05
CA THR A 231 -2.97 -22.31 5.36
C THR A 231 -4.27 -22.03 6.11
N GLY A 232 -4.74 -20.78 6.08
CA GLY A 232 -5.97 -20.36 6.73
C GLY A 232 -6.55 -19.09 6.11
N SER A 233 -7.82 -18.82 6.34
CA SER A 233 -8.47 -17.60 5.89
C SER A 233 -9.69 -17.23 6.71
N ILE A 234 -10.04 -15.94 6.71
CA ILE A 234 -11.36 -15.42 7.07
C ILE A 234 -11.93 -14.80 5.81
N GLN A 235 -13.18 -15.14 5.45
CA GLN A 235 -13.84 -14.63 4.26
C GLN A 235 -15.20 -14.03 4.59
N ASN A 236 -15.75 -13.24 3.67
CA ASN A 236 -17.04 -12.56 3.81
C ASN A 236 -17.15 -11.65 5.04
N LEU A 237 -16.02 -11.04 5.40
CA LEU A 237 -15.95 -10.06 6.48
C LEU A 237 -16.51 -8.72 6.01
N ALA A 238 -17.24 -8.01 6.89
CA ALA A 238 -17.72 -6.63 6.71
C ALA A 238 -18.29 -6.39 5.28
N LYS A 239 -19.45 -6.98 5.01
CA LYS A 239 -20.14 -6.90 3.71
C LYS A 239 -20.48 -5.46 3.36
N GLU A 240 -20.28 -5.09 2.09
CA GLU A 240 -20.50 -3.74 1.55
C GLU A 240 -19.53 -2.69 2.11
N GLU A 241 -18.44 -3.11 2.74
CA GLU A 241 -17.39 -2.25 3.25
C GLU A 241 -16.07 -2.57 2.57
N THR A 242 -15.17 -1.59 2.49
CA THR A 242 -13.81 -1.74 1.96
C THR A 242 -12.78 -1.56 3.08
N ILE A 243 -11.62 -2.23 2.97
CA ILE A 243 -10.51 -2.00 3.91
C ILE A 243 -9.88 -0.65 3.61
N HIS A 244 -9.86 0.23 4.60
CA HIS A 244 -9.18 1.53 4.55
C HIS A 244 -7.77 1.47 5.09
N SER A 245 -7.55 0.72 6.16
CA SER A 245 -6.21 0.49 6.69
C SER A 245 -6.07 -0.87 7.36
N ALA A 246 -4.84 -1.36 7.37
CA ALA A 246 -4.46 -2.59 8.03
C ALA A 246 -3.17 -2.38 8.82
N ARG A 247 -2.98 -3.12 9.91
CA ARG A 247 -1.73 -3.17 10.65
C ARG A 247 -1.55 -4.53 11.31
N PHE A 248 -0.51 -5.23 10.93
CA PHE A 248 -0.10 -6.48 11.57
C PHE A 248 0.93 -6.18 12.67
N MET A 249 0.72 -6.73 13.86
CA MET A 249 1.57 -6.54 15.04
C MET A 249 1.77 -7.87 15.76
N GLY A 250 2.86 -8.58 15.47
CA GLY A 250 3.09 -9.92 16.01
C GLY A 250 1.95 -10.87 15.64
N ASP A 251 1.33 -11.51 16.62
CA ASP A 251 0.23 -12.46 16.39
C ASP A 251 -1.14 -11.81 16.18
N ILE A 252 -1.22 -10.47 16.16
CA ILE A 252 -2.50 -9.75 16.01
C ILE A 252 -2.51 -8.91 14.73
N GLY A 253 -3.64 -8.93 14.01
CA GLY A 253 -3.95 -8.02 12.93
C GLY A 253 -5.05 -7.03 13.33
N TYR A 254 -4.92 -5.77 12.94
CA TYR A 254 -5.92 -4.73 13.10
C TYR A 254 -6.36 -4.22 11.72
N PHE A 255 -7.67 -4.13 11.48
CA PHE A 255 -8.23 -3.70 10.19
C PHE A 255 -9.35 -2.70 10.42
N VAL A 256 -9.32 -1.62 9.67
CA VAL A 256 -10.41 -0.65 9.61
C VAL A 256 -11.12 -0.84 8.27
N THR A 257 -12.42 -1.10 8.33
CA THR A 257 -13.28 -1.14 7.15
C THR A 257 -14.26 0.04 7.21
N PHE A 258 -14.78 0.50 6.10
CA PHE A 258 -15.68 1.65 6.04
C PHE A 258 -16.80 1.50 5.00
N LYS A 259 -18.01 1.89 5.42
CA LYS A 259 -19.14 2.30 4.57
C LYS A 259 -19.82 3.55 5.12
N GLN A 260 -20.18 3.57 6.39
CA GLN A 260 -20.83 4.69 7.10
C GLN A 260 -20.39 4.81 8.57
N ILE A 261 -20.17 3.71 9.26
CA ILE A 261 -19.68 3.63 10.64
C ILE A 261 -18.59 2.56 10.65
N ASP A 262 -17.40 2.91 11.09
CA ASP A 262 -16.23 2.04 10.98
C ASP A 262 -16.11 1.05 12.13
N PRO A 263 -16.06 -0.24 11.85
CA PRO A 263 -15.46 -1.16 12.78
C PRO A 263 -13.93 -1.21 12.62
N LEU A 264 -13.23 -1.07 13.73
CA LEU A 264 -11.87 -1.55 13.89
C LEU A 264 -11.93 -3.01 14.34
N PHE A 265 -11.54 -3.93 13.48
CA PHE A 265 -11.42 -5.35 13.83
C PHE A 265 -10.05 -5.66 14.39
N SER A 266 -10.01 -6.54 15.39
CA SER A 266 -8.80 -7.23 15.82
C SER A 266 -8.91 -8.73 15.51
N VAL A 267 -7.83 -9.30 14.99
CA VAL A 267 -7.79 -10.68 14.53
C VAL A 267 -6.61 -11.40 15.18
N ASP A 268 -6.87 -12.53 15.83
CA ASP A 268 -5.85 -13.46 16.33
C ASP A 268 -5.31 -14.31 15.18
N LEU A 269 -4.02 -14.22 14.94
CA LEU A 269 -3.25 -14.90 13.90
C LEU A 269 -2.22 -15.85 14.50
N SER A 270 -2.28 -16.14 15.82
CA SER A 270 -1.36 -17.04 16.52
C SER A 270 -1.42 -18.47 16.01
N ASP A 271 -2.57 -18.91 15.52
CA ASP A 271 -2.75 -20.16 14.78
C ASP A 271 -2.98 -19.85 13.29
N PRO A 272 -1.94 -19.96 12.45
CA PRO A 272 -2.03 -19.66 11.02
C PRO A 272 -3.10 -20.43 10.26
N SER A 273 -3.47 -21.63 10.77
CA SER A 273 -4.51 -22.47 10.15
C SER A 273 -5.94 -22.06 10.52
N ASN A 274 -6.08 -21.23 11.54
CA ASN A 274 -7.38 -20.88 12.12
C ASN A 274 -7.44 -19.43 12.62
N PRO A 275 -7.23 -18.44 11.71
CA PRO A 275 -7.33 -17.03 12.08
C PRO A 275 -8.74 -16.71 12.59
N LYS A 276 -8.84 -15.84 13.62
CA LYS A 276 -10.12 -15.54 14.30
C LYS A 276 -10.28 -14.07 14.57
N ILE A 277 -11.45 -13.51 14.27
CA ILE A 277 -11.85 -12.20 14.79
C ILE A 277 -12.04 -12.34 16.29
N ILE A 278 -11.35 -11.54 17.08
CA ILE A 278 -11.41 -11.53 18.53
C ILE A 278 -11.99 -10.24 19.12
N GLY A 279 -12.07 -9.18 18.33
CA GLY A 279 -12.66 -7.91 18.74
C GLY A 279 -13.21 -7.11 17.56
N GLU A 280 -14.19 -6.27 17.86
CA GLU A 280 -14.80 -5.31 16.94
C GLU A 280 -15.14 -4.04 17.74
N LEU A 281 -14.57 -2.90 17.34
CA LEU A 281 -14.84 -1.60 17.93
C LEU A 281 -15.46 -0.69 16.88
N LYS A 282 -16.73 -0.28 17.08
CA LYS A 282 -17.40 0.68 16.18
C LYS A 282 -17.17 2.11 16.66
N ILE A 283 -16.66 2.94 15.76
CA ILE A 283 -16.33 4.34 16.03
C ILE A 283 -16.83 5.23 14.88
N PRO A 284 -17.26 6.49 15.15
CA PRO A 284 -17.55 7.44 14.08
C PRO A 284 -16.28 7.90 13.36
N GLY A 285 -16.31 7.95 12.02
CA GLY A 285 -15.16 8.29 11.19
C GLY A 285 -14.20 7.12 11.00
N PHE A 286 -13.20 7.26 10.15
CA PHE A 286 -12.29 6.18 9.80
C PHE A 286 -10.82 6.58 9.90
N SER A 287 -9.96 5.57 10.02
CA SER A 287 -8.51 5.74 10.00
C SER A 287 -7.95 5.18 8.69
N ASP A 288 -7.44 6.07 7.84
CA ASP A 288 -6.72 5.68 6.62
C ASP A 288 -5.32 5.15 6.90
N TYR A 289 -4.79 5.48 8.07
CA TYR A 289 -3.47 5.06 8.50
C TYR A 289 -3.47 4.67 9.97
N LEU A 290 -2.87 3.51 10.27
CA LEU A 290 -2.66 2.98 11.62
C LEU A 290 -1.17 2.89 11.93
N HIS A 291 -0.74 3.45 13.06
CA HIS A 291 0.66 3.45 13.49
C HIS A 291 0.81 2.93 14.93
N PRO A 292 1.63 1.89 15.17
CA PRO A 292 1.97 1.47 16.53
C PRO A 292 2.60 2.63 17.31
N TYR A 293 2.06 2.99 18.49
CA TYR A 293 2.51 4.15 19.24
C TYR A 293 2.86 3.80 20.69
N GLY A 294 4.03 3.20 20.88
CA GLY A 294 4.46 2.67 22.17
C GLY A 294 3.74 1.38 22.56
N ASP A 295 3.89 0.98 23.83
CA ASP A 295 3.34 -0.27 24.32
C ASP A 295 1.82 -0.19 24.44
N GLY A 296 1.12 -1.13 23.82
CA GLY A 296 -0.33 -1.29 23.93
C GLY A 296 -1.16 -0.15 23.30
N LYS A 297 -0.55 0.71 22.46
CA LYS A 297 -1.25 1.82 21.81
C LYS A 297 -1.15 1.77 20.30
N LEU A 298 -2.22 2.19 19.63
CA LEU A 298 -2.30 2.33 18.18
C LEU A 298 -2.85 3.72 17.84
N LEU A 299 -2.09 4.49 17.09
CA LEU A 299 -2.50 5.81 16.57
C LEU A 299 -3.22 5.62 15.23
N GLY A 300 -4.44 6.12 15.13
CA GLY A 300 -5.18 6.27 13.88
C GLY A 300 -5.12 7.69 13.36
N ILE A 301 -4.91 7.86 12.06
CA ILE A 301 -5.00 9.13 11.33
C ILE A 301 -5.96 8.91 10.16
N GLY A 302 -7.02 9.69 10.08
CA GLY A 302 -8.02 9.55 9.03
C GLY A 302 -9.00 10.72 9.00
N LEU A 303 -10.26 10.47 8.77
CA LEU A 303 -11.28 11.52 8.66
C LEU A 303 -12.38 11.34 9.71
N SER A 304 -12.85 12.46 10.25
CA SER A 304 -14.11 12.53 11.00
C SER A 304 -15.26 12.64 10.03
N VAL A 305 -16.35 11.96 10.31
CA VAL A 305 -17.61 12.08 9.57
C VAL A 305 -18.74 12.43 10.54
N ASP A 306 -19.80 13.05 10.02
CA ASP A 306 -21.01 13.32 10.79
C ASP A 306 -21.71 12.01 11.23
N GLU A 307 -22.74 12.11 12.07
CA GLU A 307 -23.50 10.96 12.56
C GLU A 307 -24.17 10.15 11.44
N GLU A 308 -24.37 10.75 10.27
CA GLU A 308 -24.96 10.12 9.09
C GLU A 308 -23.91 9.49 8.18
N GLY A 309 -22.62 9.73 8.45
CA GLY A 309 -21.47 9.20 7.66
C GLY A 309 -21.33 9.82 6.27
N MET A 310 -21.98 10.96 6.02
CA MET A 310 -22.08 11.56 4.68
C MET A 310 -21.18 12.78 4.49
N THR A 311 -20.81 13.48 5.56
CA THR A 311 -20.03 14.73 5.47
C THR A 311 -18.78 14.63 6.32
N THR A 312 -17.61 14.89 5.71
CA THR A 312 -16.33 14.95 6.45
C THR A 312 -16.23 16.26 7.24
N GLU A 313 -15.90 16.15 8.53
CA GLU A 313 -15.73 17.29 9.43
C GLU A 313 -14.29 17.77 9.53
N GLY A 314 -13.33 16.94 9.10
CA GLY A 314 -11.90 17.23 9.11
C GLY A 314 -11.05 15.99 9.35
N VAL A 315 -9.73 16.19 9.42
CA VAL A 315 -8.80 15.11 9.77
C VAL A 315 -8.97 14.75 11.23
N LYS A 316 -9.14 13.45 11.51
CA LYS A 316 -9.32 12.89 12.85
C LYS A 316 -8.06 12.14 13.29
N LEU A 317 -7.63 12.40 14.51
CA LEU A 317 -6.66 11.59 15.23
C LEU A 317 -7.41 10.73 16.25
N SER A 318 -7.07 9.47 16.33
CA SER A 318 -7.61 8.53 17.34
C SER A 318 -6.46 7.80 18.02
N MET A 319 -6.51 7.67 19.34
CA MET A 319 -5.62 6.80 20.07
C MET A 319 -6.39 5.62 20.62
N PHE A 320 -5.95 4.41 20.27
CA PHE A 320 -6.56 3.17 20.71
C PHE A 320 -5.70 2.48 21.76
N ASP A 321 -6.35 1.97 22.82
CA ASP A 321 -5.79 0.98 23.74
C ASP A 321 -5.96 -0.40 23.11
N ILE A 322 -4.84 -1.01 22.77
CA ILE A 322 -4.74 -2.36 22.21
C ILE A 322 -4.05 -3.35 23.15
N SER A 323 -3.92 -3.00 24.42
CA SER A 323 -3.30 -3.87 25.45
C SER A 323 -4.06 -5.19 25.65
N ASP A 324 -5.38 -5.15 25.47
CA ASP A 324 -6.25 -6.33 25.32
C ASP A 324 -6.84 -6.35 23.91
N PRO A 325 -6.27 -7.13 22.97
CA PRO A 325 -6.76 -7.14 21.58
C PRO A 325 -8.21 -7.59 21.42
N ALA A 326 -8.76 -8.34 22.38
CA ALA A 326 -10.16 -8.75 22.38
C ALA A 326 -11.11 -7.63 22.84
N ASN A 327 -10.57 -6.55 23.41
CA ASN A 327 -11.36 -5.46 24.00
C ASN A 327 -10.69 -4.09 23.71
N VAL A 328 -10.43 -3.82 22.44
CA VAL A 328 -9.84 -2.55 21.97
C VAL A 328 -10.76 -1.39 22.34
N LYS A 329 -10.18 -0.26 22.74
CA LYS A 329 -10.93 0.94 23.13
C LYS A 329 -10.34 2.18 22.49
N GLU A 330 -11.17 3.08 22.02
CA GLU A 330 -10.76 4.44 21.66
C GLU A 330 -10.58 5.27 22.95
N MET A 331 -9.33 5.65 23.24
CA MET A 331 -8.98 6.39 24.47
C MET A 331 -9.22 7.89 24.32
N SER A 332 -8.92 8.42 23.14
CA SER A 332 -8.99 9.85 22.87
C SER A 332 -9.11 10.09 21.37
N THR A 333 -9.82 11.16 21.03
CA THR A 333 -9.94 11.67 19.66
C THR A 333 -9.61 13.16 19.60
N TYR A 334 -9.14 13.61 18.44
CA TYR A 334 -8.90 15.01 18.16
C TYR A 334 -9.21 15.30 16.69
N VAL A 335 -10.13 16.21 16.43
CA VAL A 335 -10.49 16.62 15.07
C VAL A 335 -9.80 17.93 14.73
N LEU A 336 -9.07 17.94 13.62
CA LEU A 336 -8.45 19.14 13.07
C LEU A 336 -9.48 19.83 12.18
N GLU A 337 -10.20 20.80 12.75
CA GLU A 337 -11.15 21.59 12.00
C GLU A 337 -10.43 22.35 10.85
N ASN A 338 -11.07 22.46 9.69
CA ASN A 338 -10.51 23.10 8.47
C ASN A 338 -9.29 22.40 7.85
N VAL A 339 -8.97 21.18 8.25
CA VAL A 339 -8.00 20.30 7.59
C VAL A 339 -8.76 19.21 6.88
N LEU A 340 -8.76 19.25 5.54
CA LEU A 340 -9.59 18.38 4.70
C LEU A 340 -8.92 17.04 4.36
N SER A 341 -7.57 17.01 4.36
CA SER A 341 -6.81 15.80 4.03
C SER A 341 -5.39 15.83 4.59
N THR A 342 -4.73 14.68 4.52
CA THR A 342 -3.32 14.48 4.89
C THR A 342 -2.69 13.46 3.97
N ASP A 343 -1.35 13.45 3.85
CA ASP A 343 -0.62 12.44 3.08
C ASP A 343 -0.62 11.06 3.72
N ALA A 344 -1.04 10.93 4.99
CA ALA A 344 -0.91 9.70 5.78
C ALA A 344 -1.56 8.47 5.12
N GLY A 345 -2.72 8.66 4.47
CA GLY A 345 -3.49 7.56 3.87
C GLY A 345 -2.86 6.95 2.61
N TYR A 346 -1.99 7.69 1.89
CA TYR A 346 -1.37 7.21 0.65
C TYR A 346 0.16 7.24 0.66
N ASN A 347 0.78 7.94 1.60
CA ASN A 347 2.22 8.02 1.74
C ASN A 347 2.64 7.97 3.22
N TYR A 348 2.71 6.76 3.75
CA TYR A 348 3.11 6.56 5.15
C TYR A 348 4.47 7.18 5.52
N LYS A 349 5.37 7.38 4.55
CA LYS A 349 6.68 8.02 4.76
C LYS A 349 6.56 9.52 5.04
N ALA A 350 5.41 10.12 4.78
CA ALA A 350 5.11 11.51 5.14
C ALA A 350 4.71 11.66 6.62
N VAL A 351 4.46 10.56 7.32
CA VAL A 351 4.18 10.57 8.76
C VAL A 351 5.47 10.37 9.54
N PHE A 352 5.81 11.36 10.36
CA PHE A 352 6.83 11.22 11.40
C PHE A 352 6.16 10.70 12.67
N ALA A 353 6.68 9.65 13.30
CA ALA A 353 6.21 9.19 14.60
C ALA A 353 7.39 8.65 15.43
N ASP A 354 7.52 9.16 16.65
CA ASP A 354 8.53 8.78 17.64
C ASP A 354 7.84 8.67 19.01
N ALA A 355 7.40 7.45 19.33
CA ALA A 355 6.68 7.20 20.58
C ALA A 355 7.56 7.39 21.84
N GLU A 356 8.89 7.20 21.74
CA GLU A 356 9.80 7.42 22.86
C GLU A 356 9.90 8.90 23.24
N LYS A 357 9.85 9.79 22.22
CA LYS A 357 9.81 11.23 22.41
C LYS A 357 8.40 11.76 22.59
N ASN A 358 7.40 10.89 22.50
CA ASN A 358 5.99 11.26 22.49
C ASN A 358 5.68 12.34 21.46
N LEU A 359 6.08 12.13 20.20
CA LEU A 359 5.96 13.13 19.15
C LEU A 359 5.60 12.46 17.81
N PHE A 360 4.61 12.99 17.12
CA PHE A 360 4.29 12.61 15.75
C PHE A 360 3.85 13.83 14.96
N GLY A 361 3.91 13.74 13.63
CA GLY A 361 3.55 14.84 12.75
C GLY A 361 3.37 14.42 11.30
N PHE A 362 2.65 15.23 10.56
CA PHE A 362 2.31 15.02 9.16
C PHE A 362 1.96 16.33 8.46
N MET A 363 1.85 16.25 7.12
CA MET A 363 1.33 17.35 6.31
C MET A 363 -0.19 17.40 6.39
N ALA A 364 -0.72 18.57 6.68
CA ALA A 364 -2.14 18.87 6.78
C ALA A 364 -2.54 19.84 5.65
N TYR A 365 -3.58 19.48 4.91
CA TYR A 365 -4.11 20.23 3.77
C TYR A 365 -5.51 20.73 4.07
N GLY A 366 -5.71 22.04 4.03
CA GLY A 366 -6.96 22.72 4.29
C GLY A 366 -6.92 24.13 3.70
N ASP A 367 -7.36 25.12 4.48
CA ASP A 367 -7.24 26.54 4.11
C ASP A 367 -5.78 26.97 3.87
N SER A 368 -4.85 26.29 4.53
CA SER A 368 -3.41 26.41 4.35
C SER A 368 -2.76 25.02 4.30
N ILE A 369 -1.54 24.96 3.73
CA ILE A 369 -0.72 23.73 3.77
C ILE A 369 0.25 23.88 4.92
N GLU A 370 0.12 23.02 5.94
CA GLU A 370 0.88 23.10 7.17
C GLU A 370 1.51 21.78 7.54
N TYR A 371 2.74 21.81 8.06
CA TYR A 371 3.28 20.68 8.79
C TYR A 371 2.88 20.84 10.26
N LYS A 372 2.16 19.86 10.79
CA LYS A 372 1.68 19.86 12.17
C LYS A 372 2.34 18.75 12.97
N MET A 373 2.66 19.04 14.25
CA MET A 373 3.17 18.04 15.18
C MET A 373 2.35 18.00 16.45
N PHE A 374 2.23 16.82 17.01
CA PHE A 374 1.39 16.52 18.16
C PHE A 374 2.14 15.70 19.20
N THR A 375 1.71 15.85 20.44
CA THR A 375 1.99 14.94 21.55
C THR A 375 0.69 14.29 22.00
N TYR A 376 0.79 13.20 22.75
CA TYR A 376 -0.34 12.51 23.35
C TYR A 376 -0.11 12.28 24.84
N ASP A 377 -1.13 12.55 25.66
CA ASP A 377 -1.17 12.24 27.09
C ASP A 377 -2.45 11.50 27.43
N GLU A 378 -2.37 10.50 28.32
CA GLU A 378 -3.58 9.68 28.65
C GLU A 378 -4.68 10.47 29.37
N ALA A 379 -4.31 11.53 30.10
CA ALA A 379 -5.27 12.33 30.84
C ALA A 379 -5.76 13.56 30.05
N GLU A 380 -4.89 14.15 29.21
CA GLU A 380 -5.19 15.39 28.48
C GLU A 380 -5.53 15.14 27.01
N GLY A 381 -5.23 13.94 26.46
CA GLY A 381 -5.43 13.60 25.07
C GLY A 381 -4.35 14.14 24.15
N PHE A 382 -4.71 14.42 22.90
CA PHE A 382 -3.83 14.99 21.89
C PHE A 382 -3.62 16.49 22.10
N LYS A 383 -2.40 16.96 21.86
CA LYS A 383 -2.05 18.37 21.90
C LYS A 383 -1.18 18.72 20.72
N GLU A 384 -1.60 19.71 19.94
CA GLU A 384 -0.75 20.33 18.92
C GLU A 384 0.38 21.11 19.58
N VAL A 385 1.63 20.79 19.22
CA VAL A 385 2.84 21.43 19.77
C VAL A 385 3.61 22.22 18.74
N PHE A 386 3.32 22.01 17.46
CA PHE A 386 3.95 22.75 16.36
C PHE A 386 3.00 22.81 15.17
N SER A 387 2.91 23.99 14.55
CA SER A 387 2.30 24.20 13.24
C SER A 387 3.11 25.23 12.48
N ASN A 388 3.46 24.95 11.24
CA ASN A 388 4.13 25.90 10.36
C ASN A 388 3.59 25.79 8.95
N CYS A 389 3.13 26.92 8.43
CA CYS A 389 2.69 27.04 7.06
C CYS A 389 3.91 26.92 6.13
N LEU A 390 3.88 25.98 5.21
CA LEU A 390 4.87 25.89 4.14
C LEU A 390 4.51 26.92 3.06
N LEU A 391 4.88 28.17 3.28
CA LEU A 391 4.92 29.17 2.22
C LEU A 391 5.96 28.70 1.20
N TYR A 392 5.51 28.29 0.05
CA TYR A 392 6.36 28.04 -1.12
C TYR A 392 6.94 29.37 -1.59
N THR A 393 7.95 29.87 -0.90
CA THR A 393 8.84 30.87 -1.43
C THR A 393 9.99 30.14 -2.11
N SER A 394 9.74 29.57 -3.28
CA SER A 394 10.81 29.33 -4.23
C SER A 394 11.29 30.71 -4.68
N PRO A 395 12.52 31.14 -4.39
CA PRO A 395 13.10 32.26 -5.10
C PRO A 395 13.22 31.80 -6.56
N SER A 396 12.36 32.33 -7.42
CA SER A 396 12.52 32.18 -8.85
C SER A 396 13.95 32.60 -9.19
N PRO A 397 14.79 31.76 -9.80
CA PRO A 397 16.08 32.18 -10.27
C PRO A 397 15.85 33.28 -11.30
N ARG A 398 16.34 34.50 -11.01
CA ARG A 398 16.42 35.59 -11.96
C ARG A 398 17.54 35.35 -12.96
#